data_338b63cc473316f67425069f9dfd9936
#
_entry.id   338b63cc473316f67425069f9dfd9936
#
_cell.length_a   1.000
_cell.length_b   1.000
_cell.length_c   1.000
_cell.angle_alpha   90.00
_cell.angle_beta   90.00
_cell.angle_gamma   90.00
#
_symmetry.space_group_name_H-M   'P 1'
#
loop_
_entity.id
_entity.type
_entity.pdbx_description
1 polymer ?
#
loop_
_entity_poly.entity_id
_entity_poly.type
_entity_poly.pdbx_seq_one_letter_code
_entity_poly.pdbx_strand_id
1 'polypeptide(L)'
;MPWNFRPWGCGSGKNGSCNSGWIQFEICEDNLKDEEYFKLAYKEACELTAYLCTIYNINPHGTIKIKGMDIPTILCHKDSHDYGLGGNHGDVMHWFPKFGKDMTTVRNDVATLMNG
;
A
#
# COMPACT_ATOMS: atom_id res chain seq x y z
N MET A 1 -9.35 3.25 -17.94
CA MET A 1 -8.54 4.48 -17.76
C MET A 1 -7.48 4.55 -18.85
N PRO A 2 -7.32 5.69 -19.48
CA PRO A 2 -6.22 5.85 -20.45
C PRO A 2 -4.87 5.55 -19.78
N TRP A 3 -4.01 4.83 -20.49
CA TRP A 3 -2.74 4.36 -19.96
C TRP A 3 -1.76 5.50 -19.62
N ASN A 4 -1.96 6.70 -20.15
CA ASN A 4 -1.11 7.86 -19.89
C ASN A 4 -1.52 8.66 -18.65
N PHE A 5 -2.61 8.28 -17.98
CA PHE A 5 -2.99 8.88 -16.70
C PHE A 5 -2.39 8.07 -15.56
N ARG A 6 -1.82 8.77 -14.60
CA ARG A 6 -1.24 8.17 -13.39
C ARG A 6 -1.78 8.88 -12.15
N PRO A 7 -2.15 8.13 -11.09
CA PRO A 7 -2.47 8.77 -9.82
C PRO A 7 -1.25 9.49 -9.26
N TRP A 8 -1.48 10.63 -8.65
CA TRP A 8 -0.42 11.42 -8.00
C TRP A 8 -0.61 11.37 -6.48
N GLY A 9 -0.85 10.18 -5.93
CA GLY A 9 -1.18 9.99 -4.53
C GLY A 9 0.00 9.88 -3.58
N CYS A 10 1.21 9.82 -4.11
CA CYS A 10 2.38 9.45 -3.32
C CYS A 10 3.40 10.57 -3.17
N GLY A 11 3.46 11.52 -4.12
CA GLY A 11 4.52 12.51 -4.14
C GLY A 11 5.84 11.93 -4.58
N SER A 12 6.95 12.56 -4.18
CA SER A 12 8.29 12.10 -4.55
C SER A 12 9.27 12.34 -3.40
N GLY A 13 10.41 11.68 -3.48
CA GLY A 13 11.49 11.80 -2.52
C GLY A 13 12.84 11.70 -3.20
N LYS A 14 13.90 11.61 -2.40
CA LYS A 14 15.29 11.61 -2.89
C LYS A 14 15.63 10.42 -3.80
N ASN A 15 14.87 9.33 -3.72
CA ASN A 15 15.15 8.11 -4.48
C ASN A 15 14.18 7.89 -5.64
N GLY A 16 13.26 8.84 -5.89
CA GLY A 16 12.30 8.74 -6.99
C GLY A 16 10.88 9.00 -6.52
N SER A 17 9.91 8.37 -7.19
CA SER A 17 8.50 8.58 -6.87
C SER A 17 7.68 7.33 -7.11
N CYS A 18 6.83 6.99 -6.14
CA CYS A 18 5.81 5.96 -6.31
C CYS A 18 4.70 6.38 -7.29
N ASN A 19 4.71 7.61 -7.77
CA ASN A 19 3.81 8.01 -8.85
C ASN A 19 4.20 7.41 -10.20
N SER A 20 5.37 6.79 -10.29
CA SER A 20 5.87 6.16 -11.51
C SER A 20 6.18 4.69 -11.27
N GLY A 21 5.53 3.81 -12.05
CA GLY A 21 5.82 2.38 -11.99
C GLY A 21 5.12 1.61 -10.88
N TRP A 22 4.33 2.28 -10.05
CA TRP A 22 3.59 1.67 -8.96
C TRP A 22 2.09 1.81 -9.19
N ILE A 23 1.33 0.80 -8.76
CA ILE A 23 -0.12 0.87 -8.74
C ILE A 23 -0.53 1.51 -7.42
N GLN A 24 -1.44 2.46 -7.46
CA GLN A 24 -1.87 3.21 -6.29
C GLN A 24 -3.38 3.20 -6.14
N PHE A 25 -3.84 3.19 -4.91
CA PHE A 25 -5.23 3.48 -4.58
C PHE A 25 -5.28 4.12 -3.21
N GLU A 26 -6.37 4.80 -2.91
CA GLU A 26 -6.59 5.42 -1.62
C GLU A 26 -7.72 4.71 -0.89
N ILE A 27 -7.60 4.66 0.44
CA ILE A 27 -8.62 4.11 1.31
C ILE A 27 -9.31 5.28 1.98
N CYS A 28 -10.62 5.42 1.72
CA CYS A 28 -11.40 6.47 2.37
C CYS A 28 -11.52 6.19 3.85
N GLU A 29 -11.11 7.14 4.67
CA GLU A 29 -11.21 7.02 6.11
C GLU A 29 -12.39 7.83 6.64
N ASP A 30 -12.84 7.47 7.84
CA ASP A 30 -13.88 8.19 8.56
C ASP A 30 -13.24 9.03 9.68
N ASN A 31 -13.82 9.03 10.88
CA ASN A 31 -13.26 9.72 12.04
C ASN A 31 -12.12 8.94 12.73
N LEU A 32 -11.69 7.82 12.16
CA LEU A 32 -10.62 6.93 12.65
C LEU A 32 -10.96 6.20 13.95
N LYS A 33 -12.24 6.17 14.35
CA LYS A 33 -12.67 5.56 15.62
C LYS A 33 -13.67 4.42 15.44
N ASP A 34 -14.29 4.30 14.27
CA ASP A 34 -15.31 3.28 14.03
C ASP A 34 -14.66 1.97 13.62
N GLU A 35 -14.69 0.99 14.52
CA GLU A 35 -14.08 -0.32 14.28
C GLU A 35 -14.77 -1.08 13.14
N GLU A 36 -16.10 -1.00 13.04
CA GLU A 36 -16.83 -1.68 11.98
C GLU A 36 -16.49 -1.11 10.61
N TYR A 37 -16.40 0.22 10.51
CA TYR A 37 -15.96 0.85 9.27
C TYR A 37 -14.53 0.43 8.92
N PHE A 38 -13.63 0.39 9.91
CA PHE A 38 -12.25 -0.03 9.69
C PHE A 38 -12.20 -1.46 9.14
N LYS A 39 -12.94 -2.38 9.76
CA LYS A 39 -12.93 -3.79 9.33
C LYS A 39 -13.35 -3.94 7.88
N LEU A 40 -14.40 -3.23 7.47
CA LEU A 40 -14.88 -3.27 6.09
C LEU A 40 -13.89 -2.65 5.12
N ALA A 41 -13.36 -1.48 5.44
CA ALA A 41 -12.37 -0.80 4.61
C ALA A 41 -11.09 -1.60 4.49
N TYR A 42 -10.61 -2.16 5.59
CA TYR A 42 -9.42 -3.01 5.61
C TYR A 42 -9.61 -4.26 4.75
N LYS A 43 -10.76 -4.93 4.90
CA LYS A 43 -11.06 -6.12 4.11
C LYS A 43 -11.06 -5.82 2.63
N GLU A 44 -11.72 -4.74 2.22
CA GLU A 44 -11.76 -4.35 0.81
C GLU A 44 -10.38 -3.96 0.28
N ALA A 45 -9.59 -3.25 1.07
CA ALA A 45 -8.23 -2.89 0.67
C ALA A 45 -7.36 -4.12 0.46
N CYS A 46 -7.43 -5.11 1.35
CA CYS A 46 -6.69 -6.35 1.21
C CYS A 46 -7.17 -7.17 0.03
N GLU A 47 -8.47 -7.24 -0.20
CA GLU A 47 -9.03 -7.95 -1.35
C GLU A 47 -8.60 -7.31 -2.68
N LEU A 48 -8.64 -5.98 -2.77
CA LEU A 48 -8.18 -5.28 -3.97
C LEU A 48 -6.69 -5.51 -4.19
N THR A 49 -5.90 -5.41 -3.14
CA THR A 49 -4.45 -5.64 -3.22
C THR A 49 -4.14 -7.07 -3.67
N ALA A 50 -4.84 -8.06 -3.11
CA ALA A 50 -4.69 -9.46 -3.51
C ALA A 50 -5.04 -9.68 -4.97
N TYR A 51 -6.12 -9.05 -5.44
CA TYR A 51 -6.51 -9.11 -6.85
C TYR A 51 -5.43 -8.53 -7.75
N LEU A 52 -4.92 -7.34 -7.41
CA LEU A 52 -3.86 -6.70 -8.19
C LEU A 52 -2.57 -7.53 -8.20
N CYS A 53 -2.20 -8.09 -7.06
CA CYS A 53 -1.02 -8.97 -6.99
C CYS A 53 -1.19 -10.21 -7.87
N THR A 54 -2.41 -10.74 -7.93
CA THR A 54 -2.70 -11.91 -8.76
C THR A 54 -2.61 -11.58 -10.25
N ILE A 55 -3.27 -10.51 -10.71
CA ILE A 55 -3.28 -10.19 -12.14
C ILE A 55 -1.94 -9.69 -12.66
N TYR A 56 -1.13 -9.06 -11.82
CA TYR A 56 0.19 -8.56 -12.20
C TYR A 56 1.34 -9.47 -11.75
N ASN A 57 1.01 -10.63 -11.19
CA ASN A 57 1.99 -11.62 -10.74
C ASN A 57 3.01 -11.02 -9.75
N ILE A 58 2.51 -10.30 -8.76
CA ILE A 58 3.33 -9.68 -7.71
C ILE A 58 3.33 -10.56 -6.48
N ASN A 59 4.53 -10.83 -5.93
CA ASN A 59 4.66 -11.54 -4.67
C ASN A 59 4.38 -10.56 -3.51
N PRO A 60 3.35 -10.79 -2.68
CA PRO A 60 3.02 -9.85 -1.59
C PRO A 60 4.10 -9.75 -0.51
N HIS A 61 4.97 -10.73 -0.40
CA HIS A 61 6.12 -10.71 0.50
C HIS A 61 7.44 -10.40 -0.23
N GLY A 62 7.34 -10.05 -1.50
CA GLY A 62 8.53 -9.80 -2.32
C GLY A 62 9.10 -8.42 -2.14
N THR A 63 10.24 -8.22 -2.78
CA THR A 63 10.92 -6.93 -2.84
C THR A 63 11.35 -6.64 -4.27
N ILE A 64 11.58 -5.35 -4.55
CA ILE A 64 12.22 -4.92 -5.80
C ILE A 64 13.43 -4.08 -5.46
N LYS A 65 14.38 -4.01 -6.38
CA LYS A 65 15.59 -3.21 -6.21
C LYS A 65 15.36 -1.81 -6.78
N ILE A 66 15.58 -0.79 -5.96
CA ILE A 66 15.62 0.60 -6.41
C ILE A 66 16.86 1.21 -5.77
N LYS A 67 17.79 1.66 -6.60
CA LYS A 67 19.07 2.27 -6.15
C LYS A 67 19.79 1.42 -5.11
N GLY A 68 19.80 0.10 -5.31
CA GLY A 68 20.47 -0.83 -4.41
C GLY A 68 19.71 -1.21 -3.16
N MET A 69 18.51 -0.66 -2.95
CA MET A 69 17.67 -0.98 -1.80
C MET A 69 16.64 -2.05 -2.14
N ASP A 70 16.39 -2.95 -1.20
CA ASP A 70 15.30 -3.91 -1.29
C ASP A 70 14.03 -3.26 -0.76
N ILE A 71 13.10 -2.96 -1.66
CA ILE A 71 11.87 -2.26 -1.31
C ILE A 71 10.70 -3.21 -1.41
N PRO A 72 9.87 -3.34 -0.36
CA PRO A 72 8.71 -4.23 -0.42
C PRO A 72 7.78 -3.89 -1.59
N THR A 73 7.16 -4.92 -2.15
CA THR A 73 6.23 -4.75 -3.28
C THR A 73 4.91 -4.10 -2.87
N ILE A 74 4.57 -4.14 -1.58
CA ILE A 74 3.37 -3.49 -1.06
C ILE A 74 3.82 -2.45 -0.04
N LEU A 75 3.49 -1.20 -0.31
CA LEU A 75 3.86 -0.06 0.53
C LEU A 75 2.63 0.76 0.88
N CYS A 76 2.63 1.34 2.08
CA CYS A 76 1.76 2.47 2.39
C CYS A 76 2.50 3.79 2.12
N HIS A 77 1.79 4.91 2.26
CA HIS A 77 2.39 6.22 2.00
C HIS A 77 3.59 6.49 2.90
N LYS A 78 3.45 6.16 4.20
CA LYS A 78 4.55 6.32 5.15
C LYS A 78 5.76 5.50 4.75
N ASP A 79 5.56 4.24 4.32
CA ASP A 79 6.67 3.39 3.85
C ASP A 79 7.36 4.03 2.64
N SER A 80 6.59 4.55 1.69
CA SER A 80 7.18 5.17 0.50
C SER A 80 8.02 6.39 0.87
N HIS A 81 7.58 7.17 1.86
CA HIS A 81 8.37 8.29 2.38
C HIS A 81 9.68 7.80 3.00
N ASP A 82 9.61 6.75 3.83
CA ASP A 82 10.77 6.22 4.53
C ASP A 82 11.84 5.69 3.55
N TYR A 83 11.42 5.17 2.40
CA TYR A 83 12.33 4.73 1.35
C TYR A 83 12.76 5.86 0.38
N GLY A 84 12.30 7.09 0.61
CA GLY A 84 12.65 8.22 -0.24
C GLY A 84 11.91 8.23 -1.58
N LEU A 85 10.73 7.62 -1.66
CA LEU A 85 9.92 7.49 -2.87
C LEU A 85 8.61 8.26 -2.81
N GLY A 86 8.31 8.88 -1.68
CA GLY A 86 7.04 9.58 -1.49
C GLY A 86 7.15 10.77 -0.56
N GLY A 87 6.10 11.58 -0.55
CA GLY A 87 5.98 12.72 0.34
C GLY A 87 5.79 12.30 1.80
N ASN A 88 5.95 13.27 2.70
CA ASN A 88 5.89 13.01 4.15
C ASN A 88 4.42 12.94 4.61
N HIS A 89 3.83 11.77 4.48
CA HIS A 89 2.48 11.48 4.96
C HIS A 89 2.48 10.19 5.77
N GLY A 90 1.65 10.12 6.78
CA GLY A 90 1.68 9.03 7.75
C GLY A 90 0.72 7.88 7.48
N ASP A 91 -0.10 7.98 6.44
CA ASP A 91 -1.09 6.93 6.18
C ASP A 91 -0.40 5.67 5.60
N VAL A 92 -0.79 4.52 5.92
CA VAL A 92 -1.96 4.14 6.76
C VAL A 92 -1.58 3.99 8.25
N MET A 93 -0.35 4.30 8.61
CA MET A 93 0.18 4.04 9.95
C MET A 93 -0.40 4.98 11.03
N HIS A 94 -1.14 6.01 10.62
CA HIS A 94 -1.91 6.84 11.55
C HIS A 94 -3.24 6.20 11.96
N TRP A 95 -3.69 5.18 11.23
CA TRP A 95 -5.01 4.57 11.38
C TRP A 95 -4.93 3.09 11.75
N PHE A 96 -4.25 2.29 10.93
CA PHE A 96 -4.23 0.82 11.04
C PHE A 96 -3.79 0.32 12.43
N PRO A 97 -2.73 0.87 13.07
CA PRO A 97 -2.31 0.37 14.37
C PRO A 97 -3.35 0.57 15.47
N LYS A 98 -4.27 1.51 15.32
CA LYS A 98 -5.37 1.70 16.28
C LYS A 98 -6.25 0.46 16.39
N PHE A 99 -6.27 -0.37 15.38
CA PHE A 99 -7.08 -1.59 15.31
C PHE A 99 -6.20 -2.84 15.18
N GLY A 100 -4.94 -2.74 15.58
CA GLY A 100 -4.04 -3.89 15.66
C GLY A 100 -3.45 -4.36 14.33
N LYS A 101 -3.45 -3.50 13.31
CA LYS A 101 -2.90 -3.83 11.98
C LYS A 101 -1.68 -2.98 11.67
N ASP A 102 -0.73 -3.56 10.94
CA ASP A 102 0.43 -2.85 10.40
C ASP A 102 0.69 -3.38 8.97
N MET A 103 1.74 -2.89 8.34
CA MET A 103 2.01 -3.32 6.95
C MET A 103 2.46 -4.77 6.86
N THR A 104 3.11 -5.31 7.89
CA THR A 104 3.44 -6.74 7.93
C THR A 104 2.16 -7.58 7.95
N THR A 105 1.19 -7.19 8.76
CA THR A 105 -0.12 -7.83 8.81
C THR A 105 -0.85 -7.74 7.47
N VAL A 106 -0.80 -6.56 6.83
CA VAL A 106 -1.42 -6.36 5.51
C VAL A 106 -0.83 -7.35 4.50
N ARG A 107 0.49 -7.45 4.44
CA ARG A 107 1.16 -8.37 3.50
C ARG A 107 0.78 -9.82 3.76
N ASN A 108 0.68 -10.22 5.03
CA ASN A 108 0.26 -11.57 5.42
C ASN A 108 -1.19 -11.83 5.03
N ASP A 109 -2.09 -10.89 5.30
CA ASP A 109 -3.50 -11.03 4.97
C ASP A 109 -3.73 -11.08 3.46
N VAL A 110 -3.00 -10.28 2.70
CA VAL A 110 -3.03 -10.32 1.23
C VAL A 110 -2.58 -11.69 0.72
N ALA A 111 -1.47 -12.20 1.26
CA ALA A 111 -0.97 -13.52 0.86
C ALA A 111 -1.99 -14.63 1.16
N THR A 112 -2.65 -14.55 2.32
CA THR A 112 -3.71 -15.50 2.69
C THR A 112 -4.87 -15.47 1.70
N LEU A 113 -5.31 -14.28 1.30
CA LEU A 113 -6.37 -14.11 0.32
C LEU A 113 -5.99 -14.66 -1.06
N MET A 114 -4.73 -14.51 -1.46
CA MET A 114 -4.25 -15.01 -2.75
C MET A 114 -4.21 -16.54 -2.78
N ASN A 115 -3.98 -17.18 -1.65
CA ASN A 115 -3.89 -18.63 -1.54
C ASN A 115 -5.24 -19.30 -1.25
N GLY A 116 -6.22 -18.50 -0.90
CA GLY A 116 -7.58 -18.97 -0.63
C GLY A 116 -8.47 -18.81 -1.81
#